data_1f34552e73d76f79a5f925370a61698c
#
_entry.id   1f34552e73d76f79a5f925370a61698c
#
_cell.length_a   1.000
_cell.length_b   1.000
_cell.length_c   1.000
_cell.angle_alpha   90.00
_cell.angle_beta   90.00
_cell.angle_gamma   90.00
#
_symmetry.space_group_name_H-M   'P 1'
#
loop_
_entity.id
_entity.type
_entity.pdbx_description
1 polymer ?
#
loop_
_entity_poly.entity_id
_entity_poly.type
_entity_poly.pdbx_seq_one_letter_code
_entity_poly.pdbx_strand_id
1 'polypeptide(L)'
;MKPNKTTHKLPVWLFDGKPEYVDVKVASASSTEGGYIIALALADGTIRLAATRHPGKYVTAWRHNVKRYGLLDVNRVLVSKPYIRYEAVKRSLASLISEYRDEESGGYRLAVNTLTEKARAMLADAGI
;
A
#
# COMPACT_ATOMS: atom_id res chain seq x y z
N MET A 1 11.47 13.20 -27.75
CA MET A 1 11.10 12.49 -27.33
C MET A 1 11.10 12.07 -26.72
N LYS A 2 11.11 11.92 -26.36
CA LYS A 2 10.94 11.25 -25.85
C LYS A 2 10.62 10.89 -25.12
N PRO A 3 10.44 11.26 -24.68
CA PRO A 3 10.28 10.69 -23.88
C PRO A 3 9.63 9.95 -23.42
N ASN A 4 9.21 9.89 -23.62
CA ASN A 4 8.47 9.01 -23.43
C ASN A 4 8.70 7.84 -22.83
N LYS A 5 9.60 7.78 -22.54
CA LYS A 5 10.07 6.57 -22.09
C LYS A 5 9.65 6.27 -20.75
N THR A 6 9.66 7.20 -19.91
CA THR A 6 9.13 7.02 -18.57
C THR A 6 7.68 6.73 -18.59
N THR A 7 7.04 7.09 -19.65
CA THR A 7 5.62 6.81 -19.78
C THR A 7 5.36 5.34 -20.01
N HIS A 8 6.39 4.55 -20.27
CA HIS A 8 6.20 3.13 -20.46
C HIS A 8 6.03 2.36 -19.15
N LYS A 9 6.39 2.98 -18.03
CA LYS A 9 6.20 2.33 -16.74
C LYS A 9 4.79 2.55 -16.26
N LEU A 10 4.05 1.46 -16.05
CA LEU A 10 2.72 1.55 -15.49
C LEU A 10 2.82 1.96 -14.03
N PRO A 11 1.85 2.74 -13.54
CA PRO A 11 1.83 3.07 -12.12
C PRO A 11 1.71 1.82 -11.28
N VAL A 12 2.50 1.74 -10.22
CA VAL A 12 2.39 0.64 -9.27
C VAL A 12 1.15 0.81 -8.41
N TRP A 13 0.83 2.05 -8.07
CA TRP A 13 -0.26 2.35 -7.16
C TRP A 13 -1.43 2.96 -7.92
N LEU A 14 -2.61 2.38 -7.69
CA LEU A 14 -3.86 2.91 -8.22
C LEU A 14 -4.17 4.26 -7.57
N PHE A 15 -3.83 4.38 -6.29
CA PHE A 15 -4.02 5.60 -5.52
C PHE A 15 -2.75 5.88 -4.72
N ASP A 16 -2.38 7.15 -4.66
CA ASP A 16 -1.25 7.63 -3.87
C ASP A 16 -1.60 9.02 -3.40
N GLY A 17 -1.92 9.19 -2.12
CA GLY A 17 -2.33 10.50 -1.64
C GLY A 17 -2.71 10.50 -0.18
N LYS A 18 -3.47 11.51 0.21
CA LYS A 18 -3.85 11.72 1.59
C LYS A 18 -4.90 10.72 2.02
N PRO A 19 -4.87 10.29 3.30
CA PRO A 19 -5.78 9.25 3.77
C PRO A 19 -7.25 9.64 3.65
N GLU A 20 -7.60 10.91 3.78
CA GLU A 20 -9.00 11.33 3.74
C GLU A 20 -9.64 11.15 2.37
N TYR A 21 -8.84 10.95 1.31
CA TYR A 21 -9.38 10.81 -0.04
C TYR A 21 -9.52 9.36 -0.47
N VAL A 22 -9.05 8.39 0.33
CA VAL A 22 -9.08 6.98 -0.07
C VAL A 22 -10.51 6.51 -0.29
N ASP A 23 -11.41 6.85 0.65
CA ASP A 23 -12.80 6.41 0.57
C ASP A 23 -13.51 6.96 -0.66
N VAL A 24 -13.12 8.15 -1.10
CA VAL A 24 -13.74 8.80 -2.26
C VAL A 24 -13.16 8.29 -3.57
N LYS A 25 -11.85 8.02 -3.59
CA LYS A 25 -11.13 7.70 -4.82
C LYS A 25 -11.04 6.21 -5.11
N VAL A 26 -11.15 5.35 -4.11
CA VAL A 26 -10.98 3.91 -4.28
C VAL A 26 -12.21 3.18 -3.78
N ALA A 27 -12.91 2.53 -4.69
CA ALA A 27 -14.09 1.75 -4.32
C ALA A 27 -13.67 0.42 -3.71
N SER A 28 -14.54 -0.15 -2.88
CA SER A 28 -14.33 -1.50 -2.38
C SER A 28 -14.31 -2.47 -3.56
N ALA A 29 -13.46 -3.50 -3.46
CA ALA A 29 -13.36 -4.50 -4.52
C ALA A 29 -14.50 -5.49 -4.39
N SER A 30 -15.01 -5.96 -5.54
CA SER A 30 -16.02 -7.02 -5.56
C SER A 30 -15.36 -8.36 -5.24
N SER A 31 -16.17 -9.38 -5.00
CA SER A 31 -15.63 -10.71 -4.71
C SER A 31 -14.85 -11.27 -5.91
N THR A 32 -15.20 -10.86 -7.12
CA THR A 32 -14.50 -11.33 -8.31
C THR A 32 -13.19 -10.59 -8.56
N GLU A 33 -13.08 -9.36 -8.04
CA GLU A 33 -11.84 -8.59 -8.19
C GLU A 33 -10.80 -8.93 -7.12
N GLY A 34 -11.25 -9.43 -5.97
CA GLY A 34 -10.36 -9.79 -4.87
C GLY A 34 -10.19 -8.66 -3.88
N GLY A 35 -9.00 -8.11 -3.79
CA GLY A 35 -8.73 -7.02 -2.86
C GLY A 35 -7.45 -6.30 -3.20
N TYR A 36 -7.13 -5.30 -2.38
CA TYR A 36 -6.02 -4.39 -2.60
C TYR A 36 -4.91 -4.63 -1.59
N ILE A 37 -3.68 -4.31 -2.00
CA ILE A 37 -2.58 -4.12 -1.07
C ILE A 37 -2.57 -2.64 -0.73
N ILE A 38 -2.53 -2.33 0.56
CA ILE A 38 -2.52 -0.95 1.03
C ILE A 38 -1.28 -0.72 1.87
N ALA A 39 -0.63 0.40 1.65
CA ALA A 39 0.54 0.81 2.42
C ALA A 39 0.24 2.12 3.12
N LEU A 40 0.38 2.14 4.43
CA LEU A 40 0.15 3.33 5.24
C LEU A 40 1.50 3.91 5.65
N ALA A 41 1.80 5.12 5.18
CA ALA A 41 3.01 5.83 5.61
C ALA A 41 2.66 6.58 6.88
N LEU A 42 3.27 6.18 7.98
CA LEU A 42 2.91 6.67 9.31
C LEU A 42 3.78 7.86 9.72
N ALA A 43 3.34 8.54 10.76
CA ALA A 43 3.97 9.76 11.22
C ALA A 43 5.42 9.58 11.67
N ASP A 44 5.79 8.36 12.08
CA ASP A 44 7.16 8.08 12.54
C ASP A 44 8.09 7.66 11.39
N GLY A 45 7.62 7.71 10.16
CA GLY A 45 8.44 7.33 9.02
C GLY A 45 8.41 5.86 8.67
N THR A 46 7.63 5.05 9.39
CA THR A 46 7.48 3.64 9.04
C THR A 46 6.29 3.45 8.10
N ILE A 47 6.28 2.31 7.43
CA ILE A 47 5.20 1.94 6.53
C ILE A 47 4.55 0.67 7.05
N ARG A 48 3.22 0.66 7.10
CA ARG A 48 2.45 -0.52 7.49
C ARG A 48 1.77 -1.09 6.25
N LEU A 49 1.96 -2.39 6.01
CA LEU A 49 1.29 -3.07 4.90
C LEU A 49 0.05 -3.78 5.38
N ALA A 50 -0.98 -3.78 4.56
CA ALA A 50 -2.20 -4.53 4.83
C ALA A 50 -2.81 -4.97 3.50
N ALA A 51 -3.72 -5.93 3.57
CA ALA A 51 -4.48 -6.39 2.41
C ALA A 51 -5.95 -6.32 2.78
N THR A 52 -6.75 -5.68 1.93
CA THR A 52 -8.16 -5.47 2.25
C THR A 52 -8.97 -5.29 0.98
N ARG A 53 -10.23 -5.71 1.03
CA ARG A 53 -11.18 -5.42 -0.04
C ARG A 53 -11.81 -4.04 0.11
N HIS A 54 -11.63 -3.41 1.27
CA HIS A 54 -12.32 -2.16 1.61
C HIS A 54 -11.32 -1.12 2.10
N PRO A 55 -10.52 -0.54 1.19
CA PRO A 55 -9.45 0.36 1.61
C PRO A 55 -9.96 1.60 2.34
N GLY A 56 -11.07 2.17 1.90
CA GLY A 56 -11.64 3.33 2.58
C GLY A 56 -12.01 3.02 4.02
N LYS A 57 -12.67 1.90 4.24
CA LYS A 57 -13.04 1.47 5.59
C LYS A 57 -11.82 1.20 6.44
N TYR A 58 -10.79 0.59 5.86
CA TYR A 58 -9.56 0.28 6.58
C TYR A 58 -8.89 1.56 7.08
N VAL A 59 -8.75 2.54 6.20
CA VAL A 59 -8.10 3.80 6.57
C VAL A 59 -8.94 4.57 7.58
N THR A 60 -10.25 4.59 7.40
CA THR A 60 -11.14 5.27 8.33
C THR A 60 -11.04 4.65 9.72
N ALA A 61 -11.04 3.33 9.80
CA ALA A 61 -10.90 2.62 11.07
C ALA A 61 -9.56 2.92 11.73
N TRP A 62 -8.47 2.94 10.94
CA TRP A 62 -7.16 3.28 11.49
C TRP A 62 -7.15 4.68 12.10
N ARG A 63 -7.67 5.66 11.36
CA ARG A 63 -7.68 7.05 11.83
C ARG A 63 -8.58 7.23 13.05
N HIS A 64 -9.66 6.48 13.11
CA HIS A 64 -10.52 6.48 14.29
C HIS A 64 -9.75 5.95 15.51
N ASN A 65 -8.98 4.88 15.30
CA ASN A 65 -8.22 4.25 16.38
C ASN A 65 -7.00 5.07 16.80
N VAL A 66 -6.53 5.96 15.95
CA VAL A 66 -5.44 6.87 16.31
C VAL A 66 -5.81 7.66 17.57
N LYS A 67 -7.00 8.22 17.58
CA LYS A 67 -7.45 8.97 18.75
C LYS A 67 -7.76 8.07 19.94
N ARG A 68 -8.36 6.92 19.66
CA ARG A 68 -8.87 6.05 20.73
C ARG A 68 -7.77 5.29 21.44
N TYR A 69 -6.76 4.82 20.70
CA TYR A 69 -5.73 3.93 21.23
C TYR A 69 -4.32 4.48 21.12
N GLY A 70 -4.17 5.72 20.69
CA GLY A 70 -2.86 6.33 20.58
C GLY A 70 -1.98 5.77 19.47
N LEU A 71 -2.58 5.28 18.40
CA LEU A 71 -1.81 4.79 17.25
C LEU A 71 -1.19 5.95 16.52
N LEU A 72 -0.16 5.65 15.72
CA LEU A 72 0.47 6.66 14.87
C LEU A 72 -0.45 7.06 13.72
N ASP A 73 -0.52 8.36 13.44
CA ASP A 73 -1.36 8.83 12.36
C ASP A 73 -0.77 8.50 11.00
N VAL A 74 -1.62 8.52 9.97
CA VAL A 74 -1.26 8.20 8.59
C VAL A 74 -1.07 9.49 7.82
N ASN A 75 0.09 9.65 7.19
CA ASN A 75 0.40 10.83 6.38
C ASN A 75 0.09 10.63 4.91
N ARG A 76 0.23 9.39 4.43
CA ARG A 76 0.11 9.08 3.02
C ARG A 76 -0.35 7.65 2.88
N VAL A 77 -1.22 7.39 1.91
CA VAL A 77 -1.74 6.06 1.65
C VAL A 77 -1.47 5.68 0.20
N LEU A 78 -0.98 4.47 0.01
CA LEU A 78 -0.77 3.90 -1.32
C LEU A 78 -1.68 2.70 -1.45
N VAL A 79 -2.41 2.60 -2.55
CA VAL A 79 -3.32 1.49 -2.79
C VAL A 79 -3.00 0.88 -4.15
N SER A 80 -2.76 -0.42 -4.18
CA SER A 80 -2.48 -1.14 -5.43
C SER A 80 -3.76 -1.34 -6.23
N LYS A 81 -3.61 -1.82 -7.47
CA LYS A 81 -4.77 -2.35 -8.18
C LYS A 81 -5.25 -3.62 -7.47
N PRO A 82 -6.48 -4.08 -7.73
CA PRO A 82 -6.98 -5.27 -7.05
C PRO A 82 -6.34 -6.54 -7.59
N TYR A 83 -6.19 -7.53 -6.72
CA TYR A 83 -5.67 -8.84 -7.04
C TYR A 83 -6.60 -9.89 -6.45
N ILE A 84 -6.84 -10.96 -7.18
CA ILE A 84 -7.67 -12.05 -6.68
C ILE A 84 -7.03 -12.67 -5.44
N ARG A 85 -5.70 -12.87 -5.46
CA ARG A 85 -4.97 -13.43 -4.32
C ARG A 85 -4.26 -12.33 -3.55
N TYR A 86 -5.00 -11.32 -3.16
CA TYR A 86 -4.42 -10.12 -2.57
C TYR A 86 -3.64 -10.40 -1.28
N GLU A 87 -4.06 -11.36 -0.48
CA GLU A 87 -3.32 -11.66 0.75
C GLU A 87 -1.98 -12.32 0.44
N ALA A 88 -1.94 -13.19 -0.57
CA ALA A 88 -0.69 -13.81 -1.00
C ALA A 88 0.25 -12.77 -1.60
N VAL A 89 -0.28 -11.85 -2.40
CA VAL A 89 0.52 -10.78 -2.99
C VAL A 89 1.11 -9.90 -1.89
N LYS A 90 0.32 -9.58 -0.88
CA LYS A 90 0.80 -8.79 0.26
C LYS A 90 1.94 -9.51 0.97
N ARG A 91 1.81 -10.82 1.20
CA ARG A 91 2.86 -11.58 1.86
C ARG A 91 4.15 -11.62 1.03
N SER A 92 4.01 -11.70 -0.30
CA SER A 92 5.17 -11.67 -1.18
C SER A 92 5.91 -10.35 -1.10
N LEU A 93 5.16 -9.24 -1.09
CA LEU A 93 5.76 -7.93 -0.96
C LEU A 93 6.41 -7.77 0.41
N ALA A 94 5.75 -8.21 1.47
CA ALA A 94 6.31 -8.14 2.82
C ALA A 94 7.62 -8.91 2.91
N SER A 95 7.71 -10.05 2.23
CA SER A 95 8.94 -10.85 2.19
C SER A 95 10.06 -10.09 1.50
N LEU A 96 9.76 -9.38 0.41
CA LEU A 96 10.77 -8.61 -0.32
C LEU A 96 11.34 -7.46 0.47
N ILE A 97 10.58 -6.93 1.42
CA ILE A 97 11.04 -5.80 2.22
C ILE A 97 11.33 -6.20 3.66
N SER A 98 11.51 -7.49 3.91
CA SER A 98 11.70 -8.00 5.28
C SER A 98 12.95 -7.41 5.95
N GLU A 99 13.97 -7.07 5.18
CA GLU A 99 15.20 -6.46 5.74
C GLU A 99 14.94 -5.09 6.36
N TYR A 100 13.84 -4.45 6.00
CA TYR A 100 13.49 -3.14 6.53
C TYR A 100 12.55 -3.21 7.73
N ARG A 101 12.25 -4.41 8.20
CA ARG A 101 11.31 -4.61 9.29
C ARG A 101 11.80 -3.93 10.55
N ASP A 102 10.93 -3.13 11.16
CA ASP A 102 11.19 -2.49 12.43
C ASP A 102 10.46 -3.28 13.51
N GLU A 103 11.21 -3.99 14.33
CA GLU A 103 10.62 -4.90 15.30
C GLU A 103 9.85 -4.18 16.39
N GLU A 104 10.25 -2.95 16.70
CA GLU A 104 9.54 -2.19 17.72
C GLU A 104 8.14 -1.83 17.30
N SER A 105 7.99 -1.33 16.08
CA SER A 105 6.69 -0.86 15.62
C SER A 105 5.88 -1.94 14.88
N GLY A 106 6.57 -2.95 14.37
CA GLY A 106 5.93 -3.96 13.53
C GLY A 106 5.73 -3.51 12.10
N GLY A 107 6.17 -2.30 11.76
CA GLY A 107 6.11 -1.81 10.38
C GLY A 107 7.45 -1.96 9.69
N TYR A 108 7.61 -1.24 8.59
CA TYR A 108 8.81 -1.30 7.77
C TYR A 108 9.41 0.10 7.67
N ARG A 109 10.72 0.21 7.86
CA ARG A 109 11.40 1.50 7.84
C ARG A 109 12.13 1.65 6.52
N LEU A 110 11.41 2.16 5.52
CA LEU A 110 11.96 2.41 4.19
C LEU A 110 11.18 3.54 3.53
N ALA A 111 11.81 4.16 2.53
CA ALA A 111 11.16 5.24 1.78
C ALA A 111 10.08 4.67 0.86
N VAL A 112 9.08 5.49 0.57
CA VAL A 112 8.00 5.10 -0.35
C VAL A 112 8.56 4.74 -1.72
N ASN A 113 9.57 5.48 -2.20
CA ASN A 113 10.17 5.16 -3.49
C ASN A 113 10.81 3.78 -3.50
N THR A 114 11.46 3.39 -2.41
CA THR A 114 12.06 2.07 -2.30
C THR A 114 10.98 0.99 -2.32
N LEU A 115 9.91 1.19 -1.56
CA LEU A 115 8.79 0.26 -1.57
C LEU A 115 8.20 0.12 -2.97
N THR A 116 8.04 1.25 -3.66
CA THR A 116 7.45 1.26 -5.00
C THR A 116 8.31 0.46 -5.98
N GLU A 117 9.63 0.61 -5.92
CA GLU A 117 10.50 -0.13 -6.83
C GLU A 117 10.52 -1.63 -6.51
N LYS A 118 10.46 -1.99 -5.23
CA LYS A 118 10.34 -3.40 -4.87
C LYS A 118 9.01 -3.99 -5.37
N ALA A 119 7.93 -3.25 -5.22
CA ALA A 119 6.63 -3.71 -5.70
C ALA A 119 6.63 -3.84 -7.23
N ARG A 120 7.26 -2.90 -7.93
CA ARG A 120 7.34 -2.94 -9.38
C ARG A 120 8.09 -4.18 -9.86
N ALA A 121 9.21 -4.49 -9.21
CA ALA A 121 10.00 -5.66 -9.57
C ALA A 121 9.21 -6.95 -9.32
N MET A 122 8.52 -7.02 -8.18
CA MET A 122 7.71 -8.18 -7.85
C MET A 122 6.59 -8.40 -8.88
N LEU A 123 5.92 -7.33 -9.26
CA LEU A 123 4.82 -7.43 -10.22
C LEU A 123 5.31 -7.82 -11.60
N ALA A 124 6.47 -7.32 -11.99
CA ALA A 124 7.08 -7.70 -13.27
C ALA A 124 7.41 -9.20 -13.28
N ASP A 125 8.01 -9.69 -12.20
CA ASP A 125 8.37 -11.11 -12.09
C ASP A 125 7.14 -12.01 -12.11
N ALA A 126 6.04 -11.53 -11.55
CA ALA A 126 4.81 -12.31 -11.48
C ALA A 126 4.02 -12.25 -12.78
N GLY A 127 4.44 -11.45 -13.75
CA GLY A 127 3.71 -11.30 -14.99
C GLY A 127 2.45 -10.48 -14.85
N ILE A 128 2.38 -9.66 -13.84
CA ILE A 128 1.18 -8.90 -13.53
C ILE A 128 1.28 -7.45 -13.95
#